data_4213e30f8ad99d3098f0be650d7bed8c
#
_entry.id   4213e30f8ad99d3098f0be650d7bed8c
#
_cell.length_a   1.000
_cell.length_b   1.000
_cell.length_c   1.000
_cell.angle_alpha   90.00
_cell.angle_beta   90.00
_cell.angle_gamma   90.00
#
_symmetry.space_group_name_H-M   'P 1'
#
loop_
_entity.id
_entity.type
_entity.pdbx_description
1 polymer ?
#
loop_
_entity_poly.entity_id
_entity_poly.type
_entity_poly.pdbx_seq_one_letter_code
_entity_poly.pdbx_strand_id
1 'polypeptide(L)'
;VYKRQVFNAMPGGQLWGALFFVFLFFAALSTVTAVFENILACWMDRFGISRGRAVLANLVLIFLLSLPCLLGNNLWSGVKALGMGIMDWEDFLVSNNLLPIGSMIYLLFCCVSKKYGWGYDHFLEEANQGRGVRFPAQFRLYFKYVLPVIVLIIFIMGYWDKFKPFIVAALGA
;
A
#
# COMPACT_ATOMS: atom_id res chain seq x y z
N VAL A 1 -5.81 -21.18 -5.35
CA VAL A 1 -6.35 -22.53 -5.54
C VAL A 1 -7.87 -22.49 -5.51
N TYR A 2 -8.50 -21.92 -4.49
CA TYR A 2 -9.98 -21.87 -4.35
C TYR A 2 -10.71 -21.15 -5.48
N LYS A 3 -10.18 -20.02 -5.99
CA LYS A 3 -10.82 -19.25 -7.08
C LYS A 3 -10.97 -20.09 -8.35
N ARG A 4 -9.94 -20.86 -8.71
CA ARG A 4 -9.97 -21.76 -9.86
C ARG A 4 -10.98 -22.90 -9.68
N GLN A 5 -11.09 -23.44 -8.46
CA GLN A 5 -12.05 -24.51 -8.15
C GLN A 5 -13.49 -24.04 -8.25
N VAL A 6 -13.78 -22.79 -7.83
CA VAL A 6 -15.13 -22.19 -7.96
C VAL A 6 -15.54 -22.12 -9.43
N PHE A 7 -14.67 -21.66 -10.32
CA PHE A 7 -14.97 -21.58 -11.74
C PHE A 7 -15.17 -22.96 -12.38
N ASN A 8 -14.45 -23.99 -11.93
CA ASN A 8 -14.64 -25.35 -12.44
C ASN A 8 -15.99 -25.97 -12.03
N ALA A 9 -16.60 -25.49 -10.92
CA ALA A 9 -17.90 -25.96 -10.44
C ALA A 9 -19.09 -25.22 -11.06
N MET A 10 -18.85 -24.13 -11.81
CA MET A 10 -19.91 -23.30 -12.39
C MET A 10 -20.20 -23.71 -13.86
N PRO A 11 -21.47 -23.67 -14.30
CA PRO A 11 -21.80 -23.84 -15.72
C PRO A 11 -21.18 -22.67 -16.51
N GLY A 12 -20.42 -22.99 -17.58
CA GLY A 12 -19.65 -21.98 -18.34
C GLY A 12 -18.43 -21.42 -17.63
N GLY A 13 -17.93 -22.10 -16.59
CA GLY A 13 -16.84 -21.64 -15.74
C GLY A 13 -15.55 -21.30 -16.48
N GLN A 14 -15.28 -21.91 -17.63
CA GLN A 14 -14.13 -21.55 -18.46
C GLN A 14 -14.23 -20.12 -19.00
N LEU A 15 -15.40 -19.71 -19.49
CA LEU A 15 -15.63 -18.37 -20.01
C LEU A 15 -15.56 -17.33 -18.86
N TRP A 16 -16.29 -17.60 -17.78
CA TRP A 16 -16.30 -16.70 -16.61
C TRP A 16 -14.92 -16.60 -15.95
N GLY A 17 -14.21 -17.72 -15.88
CA GLY A 17 -12.83 -17.74 -15.37
C GLY A 17 -11.89 -16.92 -16.24
N ALA A 18 -11.97 -17.07 -17.57
CA ALA A 18 -11.15 -16.29 -18.51
C ALA A 18 -11.44 -14.79 -18.38
N LEU A 19 -12.72 -14.38 -18.37
CA LEU A 19 -13.12 -12.99 -18.19
C LEU A 19 -12.62 -12.42 -16.85
N PHE A 20 -12.79 -13.19 -15.77
CA PHE A 20 -12.29 -12.77 -14.44
C PHE A 20 -10.79 -12.50 -14.44
N PHE A 21 -9.98 -13.40 -15.01
CA PHE A 21 -8.54 -13.22 -15.05
C PHE A 21 -8.10 -12.11 -16.00
N VAL A 22 -8.82 -11.88 -17.09
CA VAL A 22 -8.60 -10.73 -17.99
C VAL A 22 -8.88 -9.42 -17.25
N PHE A 23 -10.01 -9.30 -16.55
CA PHE A 23 -10.30 -8.11 -15.76
C PHE A 23 -9.30 -7.91 -14.61
N LEU A 24 -8.90 -8.99 -13.94
CA LEU A 24 -7.89 -8.94 -12.89
C LEU A 24 -6.54 -8.43 -13.46
N PHE A 25 -6.16 -8.89 -14.64
CA PHE A 25 -4.95 -8.41 -15.34
C PHE A 25 -5.03 -6.92 -15.64
N PHE A 26 -6.14 -6.43 -16.21
CA PHE A 26 -6.30 -5.01 -16.47
C PHE A 26 -6.32 -4.16 -15.19
N ALA A 27 -6.96 -4.64 -14.13
CA ALA A 27 -6.95 -3.98 -12.83
C ALA A 27 -5.52 -3.89 -12.26
N ALA A 28 -4.77 -4.98 -12.30
CA ALA A 28 -3.38 -4.99 -11.87
C ALA A 28 -2.51 -4.05 -12.72
N LEU A 29 -2.66 -4.09 -14.05
CA LEU A 29 -1.91 -3.25 -14.98
C LEU A 29 -2.15 -1.75 -14.73
N SER A 30 -3.42 -1.35 -14.53
CA SER A 30 -3.77 0.04 -14.24
C SER A 30 -3.15 0.52 -12.92
N THR A 31 -3.20 -0.31 -11.88
CA THR A 31 -2.62 0.01 -10.56
C THR A 31 -1.09 0.14 -10.64
N VAL A 32 -0.42 -0.82 -11.29
CA VAL A 32 1.04 -0.79 -11.47
C VAL A 32 1.45 0.46 -12.25
N THR A 33 0.74 0.79 -13.32
CA THR A 33 1.03 1.98 -14.13
C THR A 33 0.88 3.27 -13.32
N ALA A 34 -0.18 3.39 -12.52
CA ALA A 34 -0.42 4.56 -11.68
C ALA A 34 0.68 4.74 -10.61
N VAL A 35 1.07 3.65 -9.93
CA VAL A 35 2.15 3.67 -8.94
C VAL A 35 3.49 4.00 -9.60
N PHE A 36 3.78 3.40 -10.75
CA PHE A 36 5.00 3.65 -11.52
C PHE A 36 5.11 5.12 -11.91
N GLU A 37 4.04 5.71 -12.44
CA GLU A 37 4.00 7.13 -12.84
C GLU A 37 4.18 8.06 -11.64
N ASN A 38 3.59 7.74 -10.49
CA ASN A 38 3.77 8.52 -9.26
C ASN A 38 5.24 8.51 -8.79
N ILE A 39 5.90 7.36 -8.84
CA ILE A 39 7.33 7.26 -8.53
C ILE A 39 8.17 8.06 -9.52
N LEU A 40 7.85 7.99 -10.82
CA LEU A 40 8.53 8.77 -11.86
C LEU A 40 8.41 10.28 -11.61
N ALA A 41 7.21 10.75 -11.29
CA ALA A 41 6.98 12.15 -10.94
C ALA A 41 7.88 12.58 -9.77
N CYS A 42 7.92 11.78 -8.71
CA CYS A 42 8.78 12.03 -7.57
C CYS A 42 10.28 12.09 -7.93
N TRP A 43 10.77 11.19 -8.79
CA TRP A 43 12.14 11.22 -9.28
C TRP A 43 12.44 12.48 -10.09
N MET A 44 11.54 12.86 -11.01
CA MET A 44 11.71 14.07 -11.82
C MET A 44 11.68 15.33 -10.97
N ASP A 45 10.75 15.45 -10.05
CA ASP A 45 10.59 16.64 -9.20
C ASP A 45 11.74 16.77 -8.19
N ARG A 46 12.20 15.66 -7.63
CA ARG A 46 13.24 15.70 -6.58
C ARG A 46 14.65 15.85 -7.12
N PHE A 47 14.94 15.22 -8.26
CA PHE A 47 16.30 15.16 -8.82
C PHE A 47 16.46 15.93 -10.13
N GLY A 48 15.39 16.49 -10.70
CA GLY A 48 15.42 17.24 -11.95
C GLY A 48 15.87 16.43 -13.16
N ILE A 49 15.72 15.09 -13.12
CA ILE A 49 16.16 14.19 -14.18
C ILE A 49 15.11 14.09 -15.29
N SER A 50 15.57 13.80 -16.51
CA SER A 50 14.67 13.59 -17.63
C SER A 50 13.84 12.32 -17.47
N ARG A 51 12.61 12.31 -18.00
CA ARG A 51 11.67 11.19 -17.94
C ARG A 51 12.31 9.85 -18.35
N GLY A 52 13.10 9.83 -19.43
CA GLY A 52 13.74 8.60 -19.88
C GLY A 52 14.72 8.02 -18.86
N ARG A 53 15.52 8.87 -18.22
CA ARG A 53 16.43 8.44 -17.14
C ARG A 53 15.69 7.96 -15.91
N ALA A 54 14.59 8.65 -15.53
CA ALA A 54 13.74 8.24 -14.43
C ALA A 54 13.10 6.88 -14.69
N VAL A 55 12.59 6.62 -15.89
CA VAL A 55 12.03 5.33 -16.31
C VAL A 55 13.07 4.23 -16.20
N LEU A 56 14.26 4.44 -16.74
CA LEU A 56 15.34 3.43 -16.69
C LEU A 56 15.75 3.11 -15.24
N ALA A 57 15.96 4.15 -14.43
CA ALA A 57 16.32 3.98 -13.03
C ALA A 57 15.23 3.22 -12.24
N ASN A 58 13.96 3.56 -12.48
CA ASN A 58 12.85 2.89 -11.82
C ASN A 58 12.68 1.43 -12.28
N LEU A 59 12.87 1.13 -13.55
CA LEU A 59 12.87 -0.25 -14.06
C LEU A 59 13.97 -1.09 -13.42
N VAL A 60 15.20 -0.57 -13.35
CA VAL A 60 16.31 -1.25 -12.68
C VAL A 60 16.01 -1.47 -11.20
N LEU A 61 15.49 -0.44 -10.52
CA LEU A 61 15.12 -0.54 -9.11
C LEU A 61 14.04 -1.60 -8.86
N ILE A 62 12.97 -1.61 -9.65
CA ILE A 62 11.90 -2.61 -9.55
C ILE A 62 12.44 -3.99 -9.82
N PHE A 63 13.27 -4.17 -10.86
CA PHE A 63 13.88 -5.45 -11.16
C PHE A 63 14.71 -5.98 -9.98
N LEU A 64 15.57 -5.14 -9.40
CA LEU A 64 16.40 -5.53 -8.25
C LEU A 64 15.57 -5.85 -7.02
N LEU A 65 14.53 -5.05 -6.72
CA LEU A 65 13.64 -5.27 -5.57
C LEU A 65 12.70 -6.46 -5.74
N SER A 66 12.41 -6.88 -6.97
CA SER A 66 11.59 -8.07 -7.24
C SER A 66 12.37 -9.38 -7.11
N LEU A 67 13.71 -9.34 -7.20
CA LEU A 67 14.54 -10.55 -7.10
C LEU A 67 14.38 -11.30 -5.77
N PRO A 68 14.39 -10.66 -4.59
CA PRO A 68 14.22 -11.38 -3.33
C PRO A 68 12.87 -12.10 -3.25
N CYS A 69 11.80 -11.44 -3.72
CA CYS A 69 10.45 -12.04 -3.77
C CYS A 69 10.42 -13.28 -4.70
N LEU A 70 11.01 -13.17 -5.88
CA LEU A 70 11.07 -14.26 -6.86
C LEU A 70 11.93 -15.43 -6.34
N LEU A 71 13.09 -15.15 -5.79
CA LEU A 71 14.01 -16.15 -5.22
C LEU A 71 13.44 -16.78 -3.95
N GLY A 72 12.70 -16.01 -3.14
CA GLY A 72 12.04 -16.46 -1.94
C GLY A 72 11.01 -17.56 -2.18
N ASN A 73 10.36 -17.55 -3.34
CA ASN A 73 9.43 -18.60 -3.73
C ASN A 73 10.08 -19.84 -4.37
N ASN A 74 11.38 -19.78 -4.70
CA ASN A 74 12.10 -20.86 -5.37
C ASN A 74 13.37 -21.27 -4.61
N LEU A 75 14.50 -20.67 -4.93
CA LEU A 75 15.80 -21.03 -4.38
C LEU A 75 15.92 -20.75 -2.87
N TRP A 76 15.27 -19.69 -2.39
CA TRP A 76 15.29 -19.27 -0.99
C TRP A 76 14.03 -19.66 -0.22
N SER A 77 13.26 -20.61 -0.70
CA SER A 77 12.03 -21.09 -0.02
C SER A 77 12.27 -21.63 1.40
N GLY A 78 13.50 -22.07 1.69
CA GLY A 78 13.92 -22.47 3.04
C GLY A 78 14.30 -21.31 3.96
N VAL A 79 14.47 -20.09 3.45
CA VAL A 79 14.81 -18.92 4.27
C VAL A 79 13.53 -18.37 4.88
N LYS A 80 13.35 -18.64 6.16
CA LYS A 80 12.20 -18.17 6.95
C LYS A 80 12.70 -17.37 8.15
N ALA A 81 12.24 -16.14 8.28
CA ALA A 81 12.48 -15.32 9.45
C ALA A 81 11.17 -15.21 10.26
N LEU A 82 11.19 -15.56 11.54
CA LEU A 82 9.99 -15.63 12.38
C LEU A 82 8.85 -16.46 11.74
N GLY A 83 9.20 -17.58 11.09
CA GLY A 83 8.24 -18.47 10.43
C GLY A 83 7.61 -17.94 9.14
N MET A 84 7.91 -16.71 8.73
CA MET A 84 7.41 -16.07 7.52
C MET A 84 8.41 -16.19 6.37
N GLY A 85 7.91 -16.41 5.15
CA GLY A 85 8.69 -16.36 3.93
C GLY A 85 9.09 -14.94 3.54
N ILE A 86 9.97 -14.78 2.56
CA ILE A 86 10.44 -13.47 2.09
C ILE A 86 9.27 -12.61 1.59
N MET A 87 8.37 -13.19 0.80
CA MET A 87 7.19 -12.51 0.29
C MET A 87 6.25 -12.01 1.40
N ASP A 88 6.07 -12.82 2.45
CA ASP A 88 5.25 -12.43 3.61
C ASP A 88 5.89 -11.29 4.40
N TRP A 89 7.24 -11.25 4.45
CA TRP A 89 7.99 -10.14 5.04
C TRP A 89 7.87 -8.86 4.22
N GLU A 90 7.98 -8.93 2.90
CA GLU A 90 7.79 -7.78 2.03
C GLU A 90 6.38 -7.21 2.15
N ASP A 91 5.37 -8.08 2.12
CA ASP A 91 3.97 -7.66 2.35
C ASP A 91 3.77 -7.05 3.73
N PHE A 92 4.31 -7.66 4.79
CA PHE A 92 4.24 -7.11 6.14
C PHE A 92 4.91 -5.73 6.23
N LEU A 93 6.07 -5.55 5.61
CA LEU A 93 6.78 -4.28 5.62
C LEU A 93 5.99 -3.19 4.91
N VAL A 94 5.39 -3.50 3.77
CA VAL A 94 4.61 -2.52 3.00
C VAL A 94 3.23 -2.30 3.64
N SER A 95 2.44 -3.35 3.81
CA SER A 95 1.04 -3.25 4.20
C SER A 95 0.84 -2.88 5.66
N ASN A 96 1.67 -3.41 6.56
CA ASN A 96 1.53 -3.19 7.99
C ASN A 96 2.43 -2.06 8.54
N ASN A 97 3.43 -1.62 7.80
CA ASN A 97 4.33 -0.54 8.25
C ASN A 97 4.27 0.69 7.35
N LEU A 98 4.73 0.58 6.10
CA LEU A 98 4.89 1.76 5.24
C LEU A 98 3.56 2.47 4.96
N LEU A 99 2.50 1.73 4.68
CA LEU A 99 1.19 2.33 4.39
C LEU A 99 0.59 3.05 5.60
N PRO A 100 0.44 2.43 6.80
CA PRO A 100 -0.11 3.12 7.96
C PRO A 100 0.78 4.27 8.46
N ILE A 101 2.10 4.09 8.49
CA ILE A 101 3.03 5.14 8.90
C ILE A 101 3.00 6.30 7.90
N GLY A 102 3.04 6.02 6.60
CA GLY A 102 2.93 7.03 5.55
C GLY A 102 1.62 7.81 5.65
N SER A 103 0.50 7.11 5.81
CA SER A 103 -0.81 7.72 6.00
C SER A 103 -0.85 8.62 7.25
N MET A 104 -0.23 8.18 8.34
CA MET A 104 -0.11 8.97 9.57
C MET A 104 0.73 10.23 9.37
N ILE A 105 1.87 10.12 8.68
CA ILE A 105 2.74 11.26 8.37
C ILE A 105 1.98 12.30 7.53
N TYR A 106 1.31 11.88 6.45
CA TYR A 106 0.50 12.77 5.62
C TYR A 106 -0.61 13.45 6.42
N LEU A 107 -1.32 12.68 7.24
CA LEU A 107 -2.40 13.18 8.07
C LEU A 107 -1.92 14.22 9.08
N LEU A 108 -0.81 13.94 9.77
CA LEU A 108 -0.21 14.86 10.73
C LEU A 108 0.30 16.13 10.04
N PHE A 109 0.93 16.00 8.88
CA PHE A 109 1.42 17.13 8.11
C PHE A 109 0.28 18.00 7.57
N CYS A 110 -0.72 17.40 6.92
CA CYS A 110 -1.80 18.15 6.27
C CYS A 110 -2.85 18.70 7.26
N CYS A 111 -3.16 17.96 8.34
CA CYS A 111 -4.35 18.26 9.13
C CYS A 111 -4.08 18.64 10.58
N VAL A 112 -2.98 18.18 11.18
CA VAL A 112 -2.76 18.34 12.62
C VAL A 112 -1.76 19.46 12.94
N SER A 113 -0.60 19.46 12.32
CA SER A 113 0.49 20.34 12.67
C SER A 113 0.38 21.69 11.97
N LYS A 114 0.27 22.77 12.78
CA LYS A 114 0.38 24.15 12.26
C LYS A 114 1.84 24.66 12.27
N LYS A 115 2.71 24.08 13.08
CA LYS A 115 4.09 24.56 13.27
C LYS A 115 5.09 23.89 12.30
N TYR A 116 4.91 22.59 12.06
CA TYR A 116 5.83 21.78 11.25
C TYR A 116 5.17 21.20 10.01
N GLY A 117 3.91 21.50 9.76
CA GLY A 117 3.13 21.01 8.63
C GLY A 117 2.32 22.11 7.98
N TRP A 118 1.54 21.72 7.00
CA TRP A 118 0.69 22.61 6.22
C TRP A 118 -0.50 23.14 7.04
N GLY A 119 -1.10 22.28 7.84
CA GLY A 119 -2.24 22.58 8.69
C GLY A 119 -3.58 22.50 7.97
N TYR A 120 -4.64 22.26 8.76
CA TYR A 120 -5.99 22.03 8.24
C TYR A 120 -6.57 23.22 7.46
N ASP A 121 -6.20 24.44 7.82
CA ASP A 121 -6.75 25.65 7.18
C ASP A 121 -6.27 25.75 5.73
N HIS A 122 -4.98 25.54 5.47
CA HIS A 122 -4.43 25.50 4.11
C HIS A 122 -4.92 24.29 3.32
N PHE A 123 -5.04 23.13 3.96
CA PHE A 123 -5.64 21.95 3.35
C PHE A 123 -7.08 22.26 2.89
N LEU A 124 -7.88 22.93 3.71
CA LEU A 124 -9.26 23.29 3.39
C LEU A 124 -9.35 24.30 2.23
N GLU A 125 -8.46 25.29 2.21
CA GLU A 125 -8.36 26.26 1.11
C GLU A 125 -8.06 25.56 -0.21
N GLU A 126 -7.06 24.69 -0.24
CA GLU A 126 -6.66 23.94 -1.42
C GLU A 126 -7.75 22.97 -1.88
N ALA A 127 -8.35 22.22 -0.96
CA ALA A 127 -9.43 21.27 -1.26
C ALA A 127 -10.69 21.97 -1.84
N ASN A 128 -10.88 23.25 -1.53
CA ASN A 128 -12.01 24.03 -2.01
C ASN A 128 -11.67 24.93 -3.20
N GLN A 129 -10.48 24.81 -3.76
CA GLN A 129 -10.13 25.49 -5.01
C GLN A 129 -10.90 24.89 -6.18
N GLY A 130 -11.41 25.74 -7.05
CA GLY A 130 -12.13 25.33 -8.26
C GLY A 130 -13.65 25.26 -8.11
N ARG A 131 -14.29 24.59 -9.08
CA ARG A 131 -15.75 24.44 -9.15
C ARG A 131 -16.12 23.00 -8.80
N GLY A 132 -16.83 22.79 -7.69
CA GLY A 132 -17.26 21.47 -7.26
C GLY A 132 -17.94 21.49 -5.88
N VAL A 133 -18.13 20.30 -5.32
CA VAL A 133 -18.66 20.13 -3.96
C VAL A 133 -17.60 20.59 -2.97
N ARG A 134 -17.94 21.56 -2.15
CA ARG A 134 -17.02 22.10 -1.15
C ARG A 134 -16.79 21.12 -0.02
N PHE A 135 -15.53 20.95 0.36
CA PHE A 135 -15.15 20.15 1.52
C PHE A 135 -15.57 20.88 2.82
N PRO A 136 -16.38 20.25 3.71
CA PRO A 136 -16.93 20.92 4.88
C PRO A 136 -15.87 21.16 5.96
N ALA A 137 -15.83 22.37 6.53
CA ALA A 137 -14.92 22.71 7.62
C ALA A 137 -15.19 21.93 8.92
N GLN A 138 -16.40 21.38 9.07
CA GLN A 138 -16.84 20.61 10.25
C GLN A 138 -16.01 19.34 10.48
N PHE A 139 -15.39 18.77 9.43
CA PHE A 139 -14.56 17.58 9.56
C PHE A 139 -13.20 17.81 10.23
N ARG A 140 -12.90 19.04 10.66
CA ARG A 140 -11.64 19.38 11.34
C ARG A 140 -11.34 18.49 12.54
N LEU A 141 -12.33 18.28 13.41
CA LEU A 141 -12.16 17.43 14.61
C LEU A 141 -11.95 15.95 14.22
N TYR A 142 -12.67 15.49 13.20
CA TYR A 142 -12.53 14.15 12.67
C TYR A 142 -11.11 13.89 12.16
N PHE A 143 -10.60 14.75 11.28
CA PHE A 143 -9.25 14.60 10.71
C PHE A 143 -8.14 14.79 11.74
N LYS A 144 -8.39 15.63 12.76
CA LYS A 144 -7.38 15.95 13.77
C LYS A 144 -7.25 14.86 14.84
N TYR A 145 -8.36 14.22 15.23
CA TYR A 145 -8.37 13.30 16.37
C TYR A 145 -8.86 11.89 16.01
N VAL A 146 -9.98 11.79 15.32
CA VAL A 146 -10.62 10.49 15.06
C VAL A 146 -9.80 9.67 14.06
N LEU A 147 -9.45 10.28 12.94
CA LEU A 147 -8.71 9.58 11.87
C LEU A 147 -7.31 9.09 12.30
N PRO A 148 -6.48 9.88 13.04
CA PRO A 148 -5.23 9.38 13.57
C PRO A 148 -5.38 8.18 14.52
N VAL A 149 -6.42 8.20 15.36
CA VAL A 149 -6.72 7.08 16.27
C VAL A 149 -7.11 5.83 15.47
N ILE A 150 -7.95 5.98 14.44
CA ILE A 150 -8.33 4.84 13.57
C ILE A 150 -7.10 4.25 12.89
N VAL A 151 -6.22 5.08 12.31
CA VAL A 151 -4.99 4.62 11.66
C VAL A 151 -4.07 3.90 12.66
N LEU A 152 -3.97 4.42 13.88
CA LEU A 152 -3.19 3.80 14.95
C LEU A 152 -3.76 2.43 15.36
N ILE A 153 -5.08 2.32 15.48
CA ILE A 153 -5.76 1.06 15.79
C ILE A 153 -5.48 0.03 14.68
N ILE A 154 -5.63 0.41 13.41
CA ILE A 154 -5.34 -0.47 12.26
C ILE A 154 -3.88 -0.94 12.30
N PHE A 155 -2.95 -0.02 12.58
CA PHE A 155 -1.53 -0.34 12.72
C PHE A 155 -1.28 -1.38 13.82
N ILE A 156 -1.84 -1.17 15.01
CA ILE A 156 -1.69 -2.10 16.14
C ILE A 156 -2.33 -3.45 15.82
N MET A 157 -3.53 -3.48 15.23
CA MET A 157 -4.21 -4.71 14.83
C MET A 157 -3.40 -5.51 13.80
N GLY A 158 -2.78 -4.85 12.83
CA GLY A 158 -1.91 -5.50 11.85
C GLY A 158 -0.71 -6.21 12.49
N TYR A 159 -0.13 -5.62 13.53
CA TYR A 159 0.91 -6.27 14.33
C TYR A 159 0.37 -7.41 15.17
N TRP A 160 -0.77 -7.21 15.83
CA TRP A 160 -1.40 -8.24 16.65
C TRP A 160 -1.67 -9.51 15.87
N ASP A 161 -2.27 -9.40 14.69
CA ASP A 161 -2.60 -10.55 13.85
C ASP A 161 -1.36 -11.33 13.40
N LYS A 162 -0.26 -10.64 13.10
CA LYS A 162 0.99 -11.28 12.68
C LYS A 162 1.77 -11.92 13.83
N PHE A 163 1.79 -11.29 15.01
CA PHE A 163 2.62 -11.75 16.13
C PHE A 163 1.87 -12.57 17.17
N LYS A 164 0.53 -12.57 17.15
CA LYS A 164 -0.29 -13.40 18.03
C LYS A 164 0.16 -14.87 18.10
N PRO A 165 0.41 -15.60 16.98
CA PRO A 165 0.84 -16.99 17.06
C PRO A 165 2.18 -17.17 17.78
N PHE A 166 3.11 -16.20 17.66
CA PHE A 166 4.39 -16.24 18.35
C PHE A 166 4.25 -15.95 19.84
N ILE A 167 3.39 -14.99 20.19
CA ILE A 167 3.11 -14.65 21.59
C ILE A 167 2.45 -15.84 22.29
N VAL A 168 1.47 -16.48 21.66
CA VAL A 168 0.80 -17.66 22.19
C VAL A 168 1.79 -18.83 22.36
N ALA A 169 2.65 -19.08 21.36
CA ALA A 169 3.68 -20.11 21.46
C ALA A 169 4.74 -19.82 22.55
N ALA A 170 5.08 -18.55 22.77
CA ALA A 170 6.05 -18.16 23.80
C ALA A 170 5.47 -18.22 25.23
N LEU A 171 4.15 -18.02 25.37
CA LEU A 171 3.46 -18.10 26.66
C LEU A 171 3.09 -19.50 27.07
N GLY A 172 3.43 -20.53 26.27
CA GLY A 172 3.28 -21.94 26.65
C GLY A 172 1.83 -22.45 26.71
N ALA A 173 0.95 -21.83 25.94
CA ALA A 173 -0.43 -22.28 25.79
C ALA A 173 -0.57 -23.19 24.57
#